data_aaeb2a67151abb0e086f90162f5d7193
#
_entry.id   aaeb2a67151abb0e086f90162f5d7193
#
_cell.length_a   1.000
_cell.length_b   1.000
_cell.length_c   1.000
_cell.angle_alpha   90.00
_cell.angle_beta   90.00
_cell.angle_gamma   90.00
#
_symmetry.space_group_name_H-M   'P 1'
#
loop_
_entity.id
_entity.type
_entity.pdbx_description
1 polymer ?
#
loop_
_entity_poly.entity_id
_entity_poly.type
_entity_poly.pdbx_seq_one_letter_code
_entity_poly.pdbx_strand_id
1 'polypeptide(L)'
;MKPSIKVIIPAFNEADAIGHVIRDIPNIVDEVIVVNNGSTDDTQIQAEQAGATVLFEIKKGYGYACLKGLDYIEHLNKKPDIIVFLDGDYSDYPEDLTTIVLPIIEDHYDFVLGSRTSGLSEKGAMQPQQIFGNWLATRLMKLFFKSSFTDLGPFRAIKFDTLKQLQMEDKTYGWTIEMQLKILKQKFNYTEVPVRYRNRIGVSKVSGTLKGTIFAGIKILTWIFKYSIKSCF
;
A
#
# COMPACT_ATOMS: atom_id res chain seq x y z
N MET A 1 9.49 18.08 -17.01
CA MET A 1 10.43 16.99 -16.66
C MET A 1 9.64 15.75 -16.33
N LYS A 2 10.13 14.54 -16.66
CA LYS A 2 9.48 13.29 -16.25
C LYS A 2 9.55 13.20 -14.72
N PRO A 3 8.44 12.96 -14.00
CA PRO A 3 8.48 12.80 -12.55
C PRO A 3 9.29 11.56 -12.15
N SER A 4 10.01 11.66 -11.05
CA SER A 4 10.76 10.54 -10.49
C SER A 4 9.85 9.69 -9.59
N ILE A 5 9.76 8.40 -9.89
CA ILE A 5 8.85 7.46 -9.24
C ILE A 5 9.65 6.32 -8.60
N LYS A 6 9.41 6.06 -7.32
CA LYS A 6 9.96 4.89 -6.63
C LYS A 6 8.84 4.03 -6.07
N VAL A 7 9.06 2.71 -6.09
CA VAL A 7 8.11 1.72 -5.56
C VAL A 7 8.67 1.12 -4.29
N ILE A 8 7.87 1.04 -3.24
CA ILE A 8 8.18 0.31 -2.00
C ILE A 8 7.31 -0.93 -1.93
N ILE A 9 7.94 -2.09 -1.80
CA ILE A 9 7.30 -3.40 -1.70
C ILE A 9 7.68 -4.04 -0.37
N PRO A 10 6.81 -4.03 0.65
CA PRO A 10 6.98 -4.84 1.84
C PRO A 10 6.85 -6.33 1.48
N ALA A 11 7.84 -7.15 1.84
CA ALA A 11 7.85 -8.57 1.50
C ALA A 11 8.15 -9.44 2.72
N PHE A 12 7.37 -10.50 2.90
CA PHE A 12 7.59 -11.53 3.91
C PHE A 12 7.19 -12.91 3.40
N ASN A 13 8.17 -13.75 3.08
CA ASN A 13 7.98 -15.08 2.50
C ASN A 13 7.14 -15.02 1.20
N GLU A 14 7.66 -14.32 0.20
CA GLU A 14 7.06 -14.13 -1.12
C GLU A 14 8.02 -14.58 -2.26
N ALA A 15 8.88 -15.59 -1.99
CA ALA A 15 9.90 -16.04 -2.95
C ALA A 15 9.33 -16.40 -4.33
N ASP A 16 8.15 -17.04 -4.37
CA ASP A 16 7.50 -17.48 -5.62
C ASP A 16 6.84 -16.32 -6.38
N ALA A 17 6.59 -15.20 -5.73
CA ALA A 17 5.80 -14.09 -6.27
C ALA A 17 6.64 -12.86 -6.61
N ILE A 18 7.59 -12.50 -5.73
CA ILE A 18 8.27 -11.20 -5.76
C ILE A 18 9.00 -10.92 -7.09
N GLY A 19 9.61 -11.95 -7.69
CA GLY A 19 10.28 -11.81 -8.98
C GLY A 19 9.33 -11.46 -10.13
N HIS A 20 8.08 -11.96 -10.09
CA HIS A 20 7.05 -11.60 -11.07
C HIS A 20 6.58 -10.15 -10.85
N VAL A 21 6.33 -9.76 -9.61
CA VAL A 21 5.95 -8.38 -9.28
C VAL A 21 6.95 -7.38 -9.84
N ILE A 22 8.26 -7.60 -9.58
CA ILE A 22 9.31 -6.65 -9.99
C ILE A 22 9.43 -6.57 -11.52
N ARG A 23 9.38 -7.70 -12.22
CA ARG A 23 9.52 -7.73 -13.69
C ARG A 23 8.37 -7.06 -14.43
N ASP A 24 7.16 -7.10 -13.86
CA ASP A 24 5.97 -6.52 -14.48
C ASP A 24 5.77 -5.03 -14.13
N ILE A 25 6.61 -4.44 -13.26
CA ILE A 25 6.60 -3.00 -13.00
C ILE A 25 7.02 -2.22 -14.25
N PRO A 26 6.23 -1.24 -14.70
CA PRO A 26 6.54 -0.47 -15.91
C PRO A 26 7.84 0.34 -15.82
N ASN A 27 8.52 0.52 -16.95
CA ASN A 27 9.78 1.27 -17.08
C ASN A 27 9.67 2.78 -16.75
N ILE A 28 8.50 3.25 -16.32
CA ILE A 28 8.33 4.62 -15.81
C ILE A 28 8.89 4.78 -14.40
N VAL A 29 9.09 3.68 -13.67
CA VAL A 29 9.64 3.62 -12.31
C VAL A 29 11.17 3.71 -12.38
N ASP A 30 11.76 4.57 -11.54
CA ASP A 30 13.21 4.75 -11.50
C ASP A 30 13.90 3.74 -10.59
N GLU A 31 13.21 3.29 -9.53
CA GLU A 31 13.76 2.30 -8.59
C GLU A 31 12.66 1.51 -7.89
N VAL A 32 12.86 0.21 -7.76
CA VAL A 32 12.03 -0.69 -6.98
C VAL A 32 12.79 -1.05 -5.70
N ILE A 33 12.18 -0.78 -4.55
CA ILE A 33 12.74 -1.00 -3.22
C ILE A 33 11.91 -2.10 -2.55
N VAL A 34 12.47 -3.28 -2.43
CA VAL A 34 11.88 -4.40 -1.69
C VAL A 34 12.39 -4.36 -0.26
N VAL A 35 11.47 -4.35 0.70
CA VAL A 35 11.84 -4.44 2.12
C VAL A 35 11.54 -5.84 2.63
N ASN A 36 12.58 -6.66 2.73
CA ASN A 36 12.51 -7.99 3.32
C ASN A 36 12.26 -7.88 4.83
N ASN A 37 11.06 -8.21 5.26
CA ASN A 37 10.63 -8.11 6.66
C ASN A 37 10.89 -9.41 7.44
N GLY A 38 12.12 -9.92 7.33
CA GLY A 38 12.58 -11.11 8.03
C GLY A 38 12.03 -12.41 7.42
N SER A 39 12.04 -12.54 6.09
CA SER A 39 11.70 -13.78 5.37
C SER A 39 12.67 -14.90 5.73
N THR A 40 12.18 -16.13 5.66
CA THR A 40 12.95 -17.35 5.90
C THR A 40 13.12 -18.20 4.64
N ASP A 41 12.56 -17.74 3.54
CA ASP A 41 12.66 -18.31 2.19
C ASP A 41 13.59 -17.46 1.30
N ASP A 42 13.65 -17.77 0.02
CA ASP A 42 14.51 -17.09 -0.95
C ASP A 42 13.99 -15.72 -1.44
N THR A 43 13.03 -15.10 -0.73
CA THR A 43 12.44 -13.79 -1.10
C THR A 43 13.51 -12.75 -1.43
N GLN A 44 14.54 -12.63 -0.61
CA GLN A 44 15.62 -11.66 -0.82
C GLN A 44 16.37 -11.94 -2.12
N ILE A 45 16.79 -13.18 -2.32
CA ILE A 45 17.57 -13.61 -3.49
C ILE A 45 16.77 -13.36 -4.77
N GLN A 46 15.47 -13.72 -4.77
CA GLN A 46 14.59 -13.52 -5.93
C GLN A 46 14.37 -12.03 -6.26
N ALA A 47 14.25 -11.18 -5.23
CA ALA A 47 14.11 -9.74 -5.42
C ALA A 47 15.39 -9.10 -5.99
N GLU A 48 16.57 -9.47 -5.47
CA GLU A 48 17.87 -8.99 -5.97
C GLU A 48 18.11 -9.41 -7.41
N GLN A 49 17.82 -10.69 -7.75
CA GLN A 49 17.93 -11.22 -9.12
C GLN A 49 16.98 -10.53 -10.10
N ALA A 50 15.82 -10.08 -9.64
CA ALA A 50 14.88 -9.32 -10.45
C ALA A 50 15.25 -7.83 -10.60
N GLY A 51 16.33 -7.36 -9.97
CA GLY A 51 16.87 -5.99 -10.11
C GLY A 51 16.38 -4.98 -9.09
N ALA A 52 15.75 -5.41 -7.98
CA ALA A 52 15.34 -4.48 -6.93
C ALA A 52 16.49 -4.13 -5.97
N THR A 53 16.43 -2.93 -5.41
CA THR A 53 17.17 -2.59 -4.18
C THR A 53 16.52 -3.29 -3.01
N VAL A 54 17.25 -4.18 -2.31
CA VAL A 54 16.69 -4.93 -1.18
C VAL A 54 17.19 -4.36 0.14
N LEU A 55 16.25 -4.05 1.03
CA LEU A 55 16.50 -3.62 2.40
C LEU A 55 16.03 -4.69 3.37
N PHE A 56 16.66 -4.77 4.52
CA PHE A 56 16.27 -5.70 5.58
C PHE A 56 15.68 -4.96 6.78
N GLU A 57 14.49 -5.41 7.23
CA GLU A 57 13.83 -4.91 8.44
C GLU A 57 13.52 -6.08 9.39
N ILE A 58 14.22 -6.10 10.54
CA ILE A 58 14.11 -7.18 11.54
C ILE A 58 12.77 -7.15 12.31
N LYS A 59 12.21 -5.95 12.51
CA LYS A 59 10.95 -5.79 13.25
C LYS A 59 9.79 -6.17 12.35
N LYS A 60 9.11 -7.26 12.70
CA LYS A 60 7.97 -7.76 11.92
C LYS A 60 6.79 -6.79 11.94
N GLY A 61 6.28 -6.47 10.76
CA GLY A 61 5.09 -5.65 10.56
C GLY A 61 5.14 -4.86 9.26
N TYR A 62 4.01 -4.83 8.57
CA TYR A 62 3.87 -4.15 7.28
C TYR A 62 4.33 -2.68 7.35
N GLY A 63 3.87 -1.96 8.37
CA GLY A 63 4.26 -0.56 8.57
C GLY A 63 5.75 -0.39 8.88
N TYR A 64 6.39 -1.32 9.61
CA TYR A 64 7.86 -1.28 9.80
C TYR A 64 8.60 -1.38 8.46
N ALA A 65 8.16 -2.28 7.59
CA ALA A 65 8.77 -2.42 6.28
C ALA A 65 8.56 -1.15 5.42
N CYS A 66 7.36 -0.59 5.40
CA CYS A 66 7.10 0.68 4.71
C CYS A 66 7.98 1.82 5.26
N LEU A 67 8.07 1.97 6.59
CA LEU A 67 8.91 2.99 7.23
C LEU A 67 10.39 2.81 6.91
N LYS A 68 10.88 1.57 6.82
CA LYS A 68 12.26 1.28 6.41
C LYS A 68 12.55 1.71 4.98
N GLY A 69 11.61 1.47 4.06
CA GLY A 69 11.71 1.96 2.68
C GLY A 69 11.71 3.49 2.60
N LEU A 70 10.87 4.15 3.41
CA LEU A 70 10.84 5.61 3.48
C LEU A 70 12.13 6.18 4.08
N ASP A 71 12.66 5.60 5.15
CA ASP A 71 13.93 6.00 5.75
C ASP A 71 15.07 5.94 4.72
N TYR A 72 15.14 4.88 3.92
CA TYR A 72 16.09 4.79 2.81
C TYR A 72 15.93 5.94 1.81
N ILE A 73 14.70 6.21 1.37
CA ILE A 73 14.41 7.29 0.41
C ILE A 73 14.79 8.65 0.99
N GLU A 74 14.55 8.88 2.27
CA GLU A 74 14.90 10.14 2.94
C GLU A 74 16.41 10.40 2.99
N HIS A 75 17.23 9.36 2.89
CA HIS A 75 18.70 9.49 2.85
C HIS A 75 19.27 9.60 1.44
N LEU A 76 18.47 9.47 0.37
CA LEU A 76 18.94 9.68 -1.00
C LEU A 76 19.27 11.16 -1.26
N ASN A 77 20.25 11.41 -2.10
CA ASN A 77 20.61 12.79 -2.50
C ASN A 77 19.47 13.47 -3.30
N LYS A 78 18.82 12.71 -4.19
CA LYS A 78 17.67 13.17 -4.95
C LYS A 78 16.43 12.43 -4.50
N LYS A 79 15.46 13.17 -3.98
CA LYS A 79 14.16 12.60 -3.57
C LYS A 79 13.28 12.36 -4.80
N PRO A 80 12.43 11.33 -4.78
CA PRO A 80 11.43 11.15 -5.82
C PRO A 80 10.30 12.17 -5.72
N ASP A 81 9.56 12.32 -6.79
CA ASP A 81 8.31 13.09 -6.80
C ASP A 81 7.14 12.26 -6.26
N ILE A 82 7.11 10.95 -6.61
CA ILE A 82 6.00 10.04 -6.31
C ILE A 82 6.54 8.76 -5.66
N ILE A 83 5.86 8.31 -4.60
CA ILE A 83 6.05 6.99 -3.99
C ILE A 83 4.84 6.13 -4.32
N VAL A 84 5.10 4.90 -4.74
CA VAL A 84 4.07 3.87 -4.92
C VAL A 84 4.29 2.76 -3.89
N PHE A 85 3.23 2.32 -3.26
CA PHE A 85 3.22 1.11 -2.43
C PHE A 85 2.51 0.00 -3.19
N LEU A 86 3.10 -1.18 -3.20
CA LEU A 86 2.62 -2.37 -3.89
C LEU A 86 2.94 -3.60 -3.05
N ASP A 87 2.03 -4.57 -3.00
CA ASP A 87 2.27 -5.83 -2.28
C ASP A 87 3.15 -6.79 -3.09
N GLY A 88 3.92 -7.63 -2.39
CA GLY A 88 4.88 -8.57 -3.01
C GLY A 88 4.29 -9.91 -3.44
N ASP A 89 2.98 -10.13 -3.25
CA ASP A 89 2.31 -11.43 -3.42
C ASP A 89 1.68 -11.68 -4.80
N TYR A 90 1.90 -10.73 -5.73
CA TYR A 90 1.40 -10.76 -7.09
C TYR A 90 -0.12 -10.75 -7.22
N SER A 91 -0.86 -10.32 -6.19
CA SER A 91 -2.31 -10.15 -6.27
C SER A 91 -2.74 -8.88 -7.01
N ASP A 92 -1.98 -7.81 -6.89
CA ASP A 92 -2.13 -6.64 -7.75
C ASP A 92 -1.47 -6.90 -9.12
N TYR A 93 -1.90 -6.16 -10.15
CA TYR A 93 -1.26 -6.12 -11.46
C TYR A 93 -0.28 -4.95 -11.49
N PRO A 94 1.06 -5.18 -11.42
CA PRO A 94 2.04 -4.09 -11.37
C PRO A 94 1.95 -3.14 -12.56
N GLU A 95 1.50 -3.62 -13.73
CA GLU A 95 1.31 -2.82 -14.94
C GLU A 95 0.27 -1.70 -14.76
N ASP A 96 -0.70 -1.88 -13.82
CA ASP A 96 -1.70 -0.85 -13.51
C ASP A 96 -1.09 0.36 -12.76
N LEU A 97 0.21 0.29 -12.37
CA LEU A 97 0.94 1.39 -11.77
C LEU A 97 0.84 2.67 -12.60
N THR A 98 0.90 2.56 -13.92
CA THR A 98 0.74 3.71 -14.81
C THR A 98 -0.60 4.40 -14.60
N THR A 99 -1.69 3.64 -14.48
CA THR A 99 -3.03 4.17 -14.22
C THR A 99 -3.13 4.87 -12.87
N ILE A 100 -2.41 4.35 -11.85
CA ILE A 100 -2.45 4.91 -10.49
C ILE A 100 -1.64 6.22 -10.39
N VAL A 101 -0.52 6.34 -11.11
CA VAL A 101 0.30 7.56 -11.01
C VAL A 101 -0.19 8.69 -11.93
N LEU A 102 -0.94 8.37 -12.97
CA LEU A 102 -1.38 9.33 -13.96
C LEU A 102 -2.17 10.51 -13.35
N PRO A 103 -3.16 10.33 -12.45
CA PRO A 103 -3.87 11.44 -11.84
C PRO A 103 -2.97 12.36 -10.98
N ILE A 104 -1.87 11.85 -10.41
CA ILE A 104 -0.92 12.70 -9.70
C ILE A 104 -0.17 13.59 -10.69
N ILE A 105 0.19 13.03 -11.85
CA ILE A 105 1.01 13.70 -12.87
C ILE A 105 0.21 14.75 -13.64
N GLU A 106 -1.02 14.39 -14.05
CA GLU A 106 -1.83 15.20 -14.97
C GLU A 106 -2.85 16.07 -14.23
N ASP A 107 -3.52 15.52 -13.22
CA ASP A 107 -4.66 16.17 -12.54
C ASP A 107 -4.26 16.77 -11.18
N HIS A 108 -2.97 16.69 -10.82
CA HIS A 108 -2.39 17.25 -9.59
C HIS A 108 -2.97 16.70 -8.27
N TYR A 109 -3.55 15.50 -8.28
CA TYR A 109 -3.92 14.82 -7.04
C TYR A 109 -2.69 14.58 -6.17
N ASP A 110 -2.90 14.54 -4.85
CA ASP A 110 -1.83 14.30 -3.88
C ASP A 110 -1.71 12.82 -3.53
N PHE A 111 -2.83 12.10 -3.63
CA PHE A 111 -2.93 10.67 -3.32
C PHE A 111 -3.91 9.98 -4.28
N VAL A 112 -3.53 8.80 -4.77
CA VAL A 112 -4.36 7.94 -5.61
C VAL A 112 -4.36 6.52 -5.06
N LEU A 113 -5.56 5.97 -4.90
CA LEU A 113 -5.78 4.58 -4.48
C LEU A 113 -6.24 3.74 -5.66
N GLY A 114 -5.60 2.59 -5.86
CA GLY A 114 -6.12 1.53 -6.73
C GLY A 114 -7.28 0.82 -6.04
N SER A 115 -8.49 0.96 -6.58
CA SER A 115 -9.69 0.32 -6.03
C SER A 115 -9.95 -1.03 -6.67
N ARG A 116 -9.93 -2.08 -5.84
CA ARG A 116 -10.25 -3.46 -6.22
C ARG A 116 -11.75 -3.71 -6.29
N THR A 117 -12.55 -2.79 -5.75
CA THR A 117 -14.01 -2.93 -5.68
C THR A 117 -14.71 -2.48 -6.96
N SER A 118 -13.97 -1.96 -7.93
CA SER A 118 -14.50 -1.39 -9.20
C SER A 118 -14.80 -2.43 -10.28
N GLY A 119 -14.86 -3.71 -9.94
CA GLY A 119 -15.36 -4.76 -10.84
C GLY A 119 -14.30 -5.44 -11.72
N LEU A 120 -13.02 -5.13 -11.56
CA LEU A 120 -11.91 -5.74 -12.32
C LEU A 120 -11.19 -6.85 -11.54
N SER A 121 -11.72 -7.25 -10.37
CA SER A 121 -11.15 -8.32 -9.55
C SER A 121 -11.60 -9.69 -10.03
N GLU A 122 -10.67 -10.65 -10.06
CA GLU A 122 -11.00 -12.05 -10.31
C GLU A 122 -11.92 -12.61 -9.22
N LYS A 123 -12.78 -13.54 -9.61
CA LYS A 123 -13.68 -14.20 -8.66
C LYS A 123 -12.88 -14.96 -7.59
N GLY A 124 -13.11 -14.61 -6.32
CA GLY A 124 -12.45 -15.24 -5.17
C GLY A 124 -11.11 -14.62 -4.78
N ALA A 125 -10.58 -13.65 -5.53
CA ALA A 125 -9.31 -12.97 -5.19
C ALA A 125 -9.40 -12.23 -3.84
N MET A 126 -10.53 -11.62 -3.54
CA MET A 126 -10.81 -11.08 -2.21
C MET A 126 -11.59 -12.08 -1.36
N GLN A 127 -11.07 -12.41 -0.20
CA GLN A 127 -11.74 -13.31 0.74
C GLN A 127 -12.98 -12.64 1.41
N PRO A 128 -14.02 -13.38 1.80
CA PRO A 128 -15.25 -12.81 2.38
C PRO A 128 -14.99 -11.87 3.57
N GLN A 129 -14.05 -12.23 4.46
CA GLN A 129 -13.66 -11.39 5.60
C GLN A 129 -12.98 -10.09 5.18
N GLN A 130 -12.24 -10.09 4.07
CA GLN A 130 -11.64 -8.85 3.51
C GLN A 130 -12.75 -7.96 2.94
N ILE A 131 -13.70 -8.54 2.20
CA ILE A 131 -14.83 -7.80 1.63
C ILE A 131 -15.66 -7.14 2.74
N PHE A 132 -16.00 -7.90 3.80
CA PHE A 132 -16.75 -7.38 4.93
C PHE A 132 -15.97 -6.28 5.68
N GLY A 133 -14.70 -6.54 6.00
CA GLY A 133 -13.84 -5.57 6.70
C GLY A 133 -13.66 -4.27 5.91
N ASN A 134 -13.46 -4.38 4.61
CA ASN A 134 -13.37 -3.25 3.70
C ASN A 134 -14.66 -2.44 3.66
N TRP A 135 -15.81 -3.10 3.48
CA TRP A 135 -17.11 -2.48 3.48
C TRP A 135 -17.39 -1.74 4.80
N LEU A 136 -17.14 -2.38 5.95
CA LEU A 136 -17.36 -1.77 7.26
C LEU A 136 -16.48 -0.53 7.44
N ALA A 137 -15.19 -0.64 7.16
CA ALA A 137 -14.24 0.46 7.33
C ALA A 137 -14.60 1.66 6.44
N THR A 138 -14.87 1.44 5.15
CA THR A 138 -15.23 2.52 4.21
C THR A 138 -16.56 3.18 4.58
N ARG A 139 -17.54 2.42 5.10
CA ARG A 139 -18.80 2.97 5.63
C ARG A 139 -18.57 3.86 6.86
N LEU A 140 -17.73 3.44 7.79
CA LEU A 140 -17.39 4.25 8.96
C LEU A 140 -16.60 5.51 8.56
N MET A 141 -15.67 5.39 7.60
CA MET A 141 -14.96 6.55 7.07
C MET A 141 -15.90 7.54 6.38
N LYS A 142 -16.88 7.05 5.63
CA LYS A 142 -17.92 7.91 5.03
C LYS A 142 -18.74 8.62 6.10
N LEU A 143 -19.12 7.93 7.17
CA LEU A 143 -19.92 8.48 8.25
C LEU A 143 -19.16 9.57 9.03
N PHE A 144 -17.93 9.30 9.43
CA PHE A 144 -17.18 10.20 10.32
C PHE A 144 -16.37 11.27 9.59
N PHE A 145 -15.93 11.01 8.35
CA PHE A 145 -15.01 11.89 7.63
C PHE A 145 -15.55 12.35 6.27
N LYS A 146 -16.80 11.98 5.90
CA LYS A 146 -17.39 12.25 4.57
C LYS A 146 -16.52 11.72 3.42
N SER A 147 -15.83 10.61 3.65
CA SER A 147 -14.93 9.99 2.70
C SER A 147 -15.67 9.45 1.48
N SER A 148 -15.05 9.56 0.30
CA SER A 148 -15.48 8.88 -0.92
C SER A 148 -14.74 7.57 -1.18
N PHE A 149 -13.78 7.17 -0.33
CA PHE A 149 -13.06 5.91 -0.47
C PHE A 149 -13.98 4.69 -0.48
N THR A 150 -13.77 3.81 -1.44
CA THR A 150 -14.50 2.54 -1.60
C THR A 150 -13.66 1.32 -1.23
N ASP A 151 -12.33 1.50 -1.13
CA ASP A 151 -11.39 0.42 -0.84
C ASP A 151 -10.30 0.87 0.16
N LEU A 152 -9.67 -0.13 0.80
CA LEU A 152 -8.47 0.00 1.64
C LEU A 152 -7.26 -0.68 1.00
N GLY A 153 -7.26 -0.83 -0.32
CA GLY A 153 -6.24 -1.54 -1.09
C GLY A 153 -4.81 -1.10 -0.78
N PRO A 154 -3.83 -2.01 -0.88
CA PRO A 154 -2.42 -1.70 -0.67
C PRO A 154 -1.84 -0.89 -1.83
N PHE A 155 -2.30 -1.11 -3.06
CA PHE A 155 -1.78 -0.49 -4.26
C PHE A 155 -2.19 0.99 -4.33
N ARG A 156 -1.23 1.87 -4.09
CA ARG A 156 -1.46 3.32 -3.98
C ARG A 156 -0.25 4.14 -4.36
N ALA A 157 -0.50 5.35 -4.86
CA ALA A 157 0.52 6.34 -5.13
C ALA A 157 0.29 7.61 -4.33
N ILE A 158 1.36 8.28 -3.94
CA ILE A 158 1.32 9.52 -3.17
C ILE A 158 2.50 10.40 -3.53
N LYS A 159 2.31 11.73 -3.61
CA LYS A 159 3.41 12.67 -3.69
C LYS A 159 4.33 12.52 -2.48
N PHE A 160 5.64 12.54 -2.70
CA PHE A 160 6.61 12.38 -1.60
C PHE A 160 6.45 13.45 -0.52
N ASP A 161 6.25 14.71 -0.91
CA ASP A 161 6.06 15.81 0.03
C ASP A 161 4.78 15.68 0.85
N THR A 162 3.69 15.19 0.23
CA THR A 162 2.45 14.86 0.95
C THR A 162 2.70 13.76 1.96
N LEU A 163 3.36 12.67 1.56
CA LEU A 163 3.66 11.54 2.45
C LEU A 163 4.49 11.98 3.67
N LYS A 164 5.47 12.86 3.49
CA LYS A 164 6.23 13.44 4.61
C LYS A 164 5.33 14.21 5.58
N GLN A 165 4.40 15.01 5.06
CA GLN A 165 3.45 15.76 5.90
C GLN A 165 2.52 14.83 6.69
N LEU A 166 2.19 13.66 6.16
CA LEU A 166 1.36 12.69 6.88
C LEU A 166 2.01 12.15 8.15
N GLN A 167 3.35 12.13 8.25
CA GLN A 167 4.07 11.62 9.43
C GLN A 167 3.55 10.24 9.87
N MET A 168 3.67 9.26 9.00
CA MET A 168 3.15 7.91 9.21
C MET A 168 3.73 7.24 10.47
N GLU A 169 2.88 6.62 11.30
CA GLU A 169 3.25 6.10 12.62
C GLU A 169 2.99 4.60 12.78
N ASP A 170 1.98 4.06 12.04
CA ASP A 170 1.59 2.66 12.22
C ASP A 170 2.70 1.71 11.76
N LYS A 171 2.97 0.74 12.61
CA LYS A 171 4.06 -0.22 12.43
C LYS A 171 3.58 -1.59 11.94
N THR A 172 2.26 -1.79 11.85
CA THR A 172 1.69 -3.10 11.60
C THR A 172 0.56 -3.05 10.55
N TYR A 173 -0.64 -3.48 10.92
CA TYR A 173 -1.80 -3.65 10.03
C TYR A 173 -2.59 -2.35 9.76
N GLY A 174 -2.28 -1.27 10.45
CA GLY A 174 -3.00 -0.01 10.34
C GLY A 174 -2.44 0.95 9.29
N TRP A 175 -1.35 0.59 8.60
CA TRP A 175 -0.67 1.46 7.64
C TRP A 175 -1.61 2.04 6.57
N THR A 176 -2.39 1.17 5.95
CA THR A 176 -3.28 1.58 4.85
C THR A 176 -4.38 2.53 5.33
N ILE A 177 -5.04 2.19 6.42
CA ILE A 177 -6.12 3.02 6.98
C ILE A 177 -5.60 4.33 7.58
N GLU A 178 -4.43 4.31 8.25
CA GLU A 178 -3.80 5.50 8.77
C GLU A 178 -3.55 6.54 7.67
N MET A 179 -2.97 6.11 6.55
CA MET A 179 -2.69 6.99 5.41
C MET A 179 -3.96 7.66 4.91
N GLN A 180 -5.03 6.89 4.65
CA GLN A 180 -6.30 7.43 4.16
C GLN A 180 -6.94 8.40 5.16
N LEU A 181 -6.93 8.07 6.46
CA LEU A 181 -7.47 8.96 7.49
C LEU A 181 -6.69 10.27 7.60
N LYS A 182 -5.35 10.22 7.46
CA LYS A 182 -4.51 11.42 7.47
C LYS A 182 -4.70 12.28 6.22
N ILE A 183 -4.87 11.67 5.04
CA ILE A 183 -5.26 12.35 3.79
C ILE A 183 -6.57 13.12 3.99
N LEU A 184 -7.60 12.45 4.51
CA LEU A 184 -8.90 13.07 4.76
C LEU A 184 -8.80 14.22 5.78
N LYS A 185 -8.10 13.99 6.88
CA LYS A 185 -7.99 14.97 7.96
C LYS A 185 -7.22 16.23 7.56
N GLN A 186 -6.17 16.06 6.77
CA GLN A 186 -5.35 17.17 6.28
C GLN A 186 -5.91 17.78 4.98
N LYS A 187 -7.04 17.25 4.48
CA LYS A 187 -7.77 17.76 3.30
C LYS A 187 -6.92 17.77 2.02
N PHE A 188 -6.04 16.77 1.85
CA PHE A 188 -5.33 16.57 0.61
C PHE A 188 -6.27 16.11 -0.50
N ASN A 189 -5.95 16.47 -1.75
CA ASN A 189 -6.70 16.02 -2.92
C ASN A 189 -6.41 14.54 -3.18
N TYR A 190 -7.47 13.73 -3.29
CA TYR A 190 -7.33 12.31 -3.54
C TYR A 190 -8.38 11.80 -4.52
N THR A 191 -8.05 10.70 -5.17
CA THR A 191 -8.98 9.97 -6.02
C THR A 191 -8.74 8.46 -5.93
N GLU A 192 -9.69 7.70 -6.46
CA GLU A 192 -9.55 6.25 -6.69
C GLU A 192 -9.60 5.96 -8.18
N VAL A 193 -8.81 5.01 -8.61
CA VAL A 193 -8.85 4.46 -9.97
C VAL A 193 -9.11 2.96 -9.92
N PRO A 194 -9.90 2.39 -10.86
CA PRO A 194 -10.10 0.95 -10.91
C PRO A 194 -8.79 0.25 -11.23
N VAL A 195 -8.48 -0.82 -10.50
CA VAL A 195 -7.35 -1.70 -10.77
C VAL A 195 -7.78 -3.14 -10.86
N ARG A 196 -7.05 -3.92 -11.62
CA ARG A 196 -7.20 -5.37 -11.69
C ARG A 196 -6.69 -6.00 -10.41
N TYR A 197 -7.30 -7.09 -9.99
CA TYR A 197 -6.88 -7.84 -8.82
C TYR A 197 -7.11 -9.33 -9.05
N ARG A 198 -6.08 -10.15 -8.79
CA ARG A 198 -6.07 -11.59 -9.04
C ARG A 198 -5.84 -12.39 -7.77
N ASN A 199 -6.03 -13.70 -7.89
CA ASN A 199 -5.65 -14.59 -6.81
C ASN A 199 -4.13 -14.52 -6.60
N ARG A 200 -3.70 -14.29 -5.36
CA ARG A 200 -2.29 -14.19 -4.98
C ARG A 200 -1.54 -15.49 -5.19
N ILE A 201 -0.24 -15.39 -5.38
CA ILE A 201 0.66 -16.54 -5.27
C ILE A 201 0.96 -16.75 -3.77
N GLY A 202 0.85 -18.00 -3.31
CA GLY A 202 1.08 -18.34 -1.90
C GLY A 202 -0.12 -18.06 -0.98
N VAL A 203 0.14 -17.97 0.34
CA VAL A 203 -0.89 -17.87 1.39
C VAL A 203 -0.82 -16.53 2.09
N SER A 204 -1.97 -15.88 2.26
CA SER A 204 -2.06 -14.61 2.98
C SER A 204 -1.64 -14.77 4.45
N LYS A 205 -0.66 -13.98 4.87
CA LYS A 205 -0.15 -13.97 6.24
C LYS A 205 -1.06 -13.19 7.20
N VAL A 206 -1.97 -12.38 6.68
CA VAL A 206 -2.93 -11.58 7.45
C VAL A 206 -4.33 -12.18 7.34
N SER A 207 -4.96 -12.05 6.19
CA SER A 207 -6.35 -12.52 5.97
C SER A 207 -6.48 -14.05 5.86
N GLY A 208 -5.40 -14.76 5.59
CA GLY A 208 -5.34 -16.21 5.60
C GLY A 208 -5.34 -16.84 7.00
N THR A 209 -5.26 -16.03 8.06
CA THR A 209 -5.30 -16.51 9.45
C THR A 209 -6.39 -15.80 10.24
N LEU A 210 -7.13 -16.54 11.07
CA LEU A 210 -8.18 -15.97 11.94
C LEU A 210 -7.60 -14.87 12.85
N LYS A 211 -6.44 -15.14 13.44
CA LYS A 211 -5.73 -14.20 14.31
C LYS A 211 -5.36 -12.90 13.58
N GLY A 212 -4.78 -13.01 12.40
CA GLY A 212 -4.41 -11.85 11.58
C GLY A 212 -5.62 -11.01 11.17
N THR A 213 -6.71 -11.66 10.76
CA THR A 213 -7.97 -10.98 10.42
C THR A 213 -8.54 -10.18 11.59
N ILE A 214 -8.59 -10.78 12.80
CA ILE A 214 -9.11 -10.11 14.01
C ILE A 214 -8.22 -8.92 14.38
N PHE A 215 -6.90 -9.10 14.43
CA PHE A 215 -6.00 -8.00 14.77
C PHE A 215 -6.01 -6.85 13.76
N ALA A 216 -6.08 -7.16 12.46
CA ALA A 216 -6.23 -6.15 11.43
C ALA A 216 -7.56 -5.38 11.59
N GLY A 217 -8.67 -6.08 11.82
CA GLY A 217 -9.98 -5.46 12.09
C GLY A 217 -9.97 -4.54 13.30
N ILE A 218 -9.46 -5.01 14.44
CA ILE A 218 -9.33 -4.19 15.66
C ILE A 218 -8.46 -2.95 15.38
N LYS A 219 -7.35 -3.12 14.69
CA LYS A 219 -6.43 -2.02 14.37
C LYS A 219 -7.09 -0.96 13.48
N ILE A 220 -7.79 -1.39 12.43
CA ILE A 220 -8.54 -0.51 11.52
C ILE A 220 -9.59 0.29 12.29
N LEU A 221 -10.43 -0.37 13.10
CA LEU A 221 -11.44 0.30 13.90
C LEU A 221 -10.83 1.27 14.91
N THR A 222 -9.75 0.87 15.59
CA THR A 222 -9.03 1.75 16.54
C THR A 222 -8.55 3.04 15.86
N TRP A 223 -7.99 2.95 14.67
CA TRP A 223 -7.57 4.13 13.91
C TRP A 223 -8.74 5.02 13.53
N ILE A 224 -9.84 4.44 13.03
CA ILE A 224 -11.05 5.21 12.65
C ILE A 224 -11.59 5.98 13.86
N PHE A 225 -11.77 5.31 15.00
CA PHE A 225 -12.30 5.96 16.22
C PHE A 225 -11.30 6.97 16.83
N LYS A 226 -10.00 6.66 16.86
CA LYS A 226 -8.97 7.60 17.33
C LYS A 226 -9.03 8.93 16.57
N TYR A 227 -9.23 8.87 15.25
CA TYR A 227 -9.28 10.07 14.41
C TYR A 227 -10.65 10.75 14.40
N SER A 228 -11.75 10.02 14.59
CA SER A 228 -13.09 10.61 14.69
C SER A 228 -13.23 11.49 15.92
N ILE A 229 -12.71 11.06 17.08
CA ILE A 229 -12.74 11.84 18.33
C ILE A 229 -11.89 13.11 18.20
N LYS A 230 -10.73 13.04 17.57
CA LYS A 230 -9.87 14.21 17.34
C LYS A 230 -10.40 15.19 16.28
N SER A 231 -11.49 14.87 15.61
CA SER A 231 -12.13 15.72 14.59
C SER A 231 -13.25 16.60 15.19
N CYS A 232 -13.60 16.41 16.46
CA CYS A 232 -14.63 17.17 17.17
C CYS A 232 -14.10 18.41 17.93
N PHE A 233 -12.80 18.75 17.79
CA PHE A 233 -12.20 19.93 18.41
C PHE A 233 -11.41 20.76 17.41
#